data_cee7f2a5d73a7ce7137c2ec4197daf96
#
_entry.id   cee7f2a5d73a7ce7137c2ec4197daf96
#
_cell.length_a   1.000
_cell.length_b   1.000
_cell.length_c   1.000
_cell.angle_alpha   90.00
_cell.angle_beta   90.00
_cell.angle_gamma   90.00
#
_symmetry.space_group_name_H-M   'P 1'
#
loop_
_entity.id
_entity.type
_entity.pdbx_description
1 polymer ?
#
loop_
_entity_poly.entity_id
_entity_poly.type
_entity_poly.pdbx_seq_one_letter_code
_entity_poly.pdbx_strand_id
1 'polypeptide(L)'
;MRIGIFTDTYFPQVSGVATSIRVLKEDLERQGHKVIIFTTTDPKVTEPEENIIRLGSIPFFAFKDRRVAIQGLGKAYRIAKENELDIIHTQTEFSLGLAGKLIAAMLKIPTIHTYHTMYEKYLHYIAKGKVLRPSHVAYLSKSFCNQTSGVVAPSQMTKDKLIEYGVLQEIRVIPTGVVVPPQEPEVANALRSELGYSDDEVVLLSLSRLSQEKNIAAVIAALPAIVATKPNVRLCIAGGGPEREKLEAQVAELGMNDFVQFVGEIKNEMVYKYYQMADLYVNASESESQGLTYLEALVNRVPVIAKKNDYLSSLITADALGMLFETDADIADCVLGYIENQLGNEAEVSALQDQLLAEISSETFGERIVDFYEAAINGYQWNQEHSHNIMSLMKFLRLSTNELKDEENDH
;
A
#
# COMPACT_ATOMS: atom_id res chain seq x y z
N MET A 1 -13.86 18.99 1.75
CA MET A 1 -12.47 19.47 1.52
C MET A 1 -12.09 19.32 0.07
N ARG A 2 -11.08 20.09 -0.39
CA ARG A 2 -10.46 20.01 -1.71
C ARG A 2 -9.03 19.48 -1.50
N ILE A 3 -8.78 18.29 -1.96
CA ILE A 3 -7.61 17.48 -1.59
C ILE A 3 -6.74 17.27 -2.83
N GLY A 4 -5.45 17.56 -2.74
CA GLY A 4 -4.46 17.28 -3.77
C GLY A 4 -3.64 16.04 -3.40
N ILE A 5 -3.74 14.96 -4.17
CA ILE A 5 -2.92 13.76 -3.99
C ILE A 5 -1.73 13.81 -4.95
N PHE A 6 -0.51 13.74 -4.43
CA PHE A 6 0.73 13.75 -5.20
C PHE A 6 1.44 12.41 -5.12
N THR A 7 1.65 11.77 -6.29
CA THR A 7 2.20 10.42 -6.37
C THR A 7 2.99 10.17 -7.66
N ASP A 8 4.16 9.54 -7.55
CA ASP A 8 4.93 9.10 -8.72
C ASP A 8 4.39 7.81 -9.34
N THR A 9 3.42 7.14 -8.67
CA THR A 9 2.85 5.86 -9.07
C THR A 9 1.34 5.92 -9.05
N TYR A 10 0.70 5.72 -10.21
CA TYR A 10 -0.76 5.63 -10.35
C TYR A 10 -1.12 4.77 -11.58
N PHE A 11 -2.39 4.43 -11.74
CA PHE A 11 -2.85 3.69 -12.91
C PHE A 11 -2.45 4.37 -14.23
N PRO A 12 -2.19 3.60 -15.30
CA PRO A 12 -2.38 2.16 -15.47
C PRO A 12 -1.30 1.26 -14.85
N GLN A 13 -0.34 1.82 -14.14
CA GLN A 13 0.67 1.04 -13.42
C GLN A 13 0.04 0.37 -12.20
N VAL A 14 -0.09 -0.96 -12.25
CA VAL A 14 -0.67 -1.75 -11.16
C VAL A 14 0.33 -1.92 -10.02
N SER A 15 -0.07 -1.48 -8.83
CA SER A 15 0.72 -1.67 -7.60
C SER A 15 -0.18 -1.45 -6.38
N GLY A 16 0.21 -1.99 -5.22
CA GLY A 16 -0.51 -1.74 -3.95
C GLY A 16 -0.69 -0.25 -3.64
N VAL A 17 0.31 0.58 -3.96
CA VAL A 17 0.23 2.04 -3.81
C VAL A 17 -0.85 2.64 -4.71
N ALA A 18 -0.88 2.27 -6.00
CA ALA A 18 -1.89 2.77 -6.93
C ALA A 18 -3.31 2.33 -6.52
N THR A 19 -3.46 1.09 -6.07
CA THR A 19 -4.73 0.56 -5.54
C THR A 19 -5.18 1.32 -4.30
N SER A 20 -4.28 1.54 -3.33
CA SER A 20 -4.57 2.31 -2.12
C SER A 20 -5.04 3.74 -2.44
N ILE A 21 -4.37 4.42 -3.38
CA ILE A 21 -4.73 5.78 -3.79
C ILE A 21 -6.10 5.80 -4.48
N ARG A 22 -6.41 4.82 -5.30
CA ARG A 22 -7.71 4.74 -5.97
C ARG A 22 -8.84 4.52 -4.96
N VAL A 23 -8.67 3.56 -4.04
CA VAL A 23 -9.64 3.30 -2.98
C VAL A 23 -9.88 4.55 -2.14
N LEU A 24 -8.80 5.25 -1.75
CA LEU A 24 -8.90 6.50 -1.02
C LEU A 24 -9.65 7.58 -1.80
N LYS A 25 -9.31 7.76 -3.09
CA LYS A 25 -9.99 8.76 -3.95
C LYS A 25 -11.48 8.51 -4.04
N GLU A 26 -11.86 7.25 -4.37
CA GLU A 26 -13.26 6.84 -4.54
C GLU A 26 -14.05 7.06 -3.25
N ASP A 27 -13.48 6.73 -2.10
CA ASP A 27 -14.13 6.92 -0.81
C ASP A 27 -14.27 8.39 -0.42
N LEU A 28 -13.21 9.19 -0.57
CA LEU A 28 -13.25 10.63 -0.31
C LEU A 28 -14.27 11.35 -1.20
N GLU A 29 -14.37 10.96 -2.47
CA GLU A 29 -15.38 11.51 -3.38
C GLU A 29 -16.80 11.10 -3.00
N ARG A 30 -17.01 9.86 -2.52
CA ARG A 30 -18.29 9.40 -1.97
C ARG A 30 -18.71 10.18 -0.72
N GLN A 31 -17.75 10.59 0.10
CA GLN A 31 -17.97 11.48 1.25
C GLN A 31 -18.18 12.96 0.86
N GLY A 32 -18.20 13.29 -0.43
CA GLY A 32 -18.44 14.64 -0.94
C GLY A 32 -17.22 15.55 -0.97
N HIS A 33 -16.01 14.99 -0.86
CA HIS A 33 -14.77 15.73 -1.03
C HIS A 33 -14.36 15.81 -2.50
N LYS A 34 -13.65 16.89 -2.89
CA LYS A 34 -13.05 17.00 -4.23
C LYS A 34 -11.61 16.51 -4.17
N VAL A 35 -11.26 15.52 -5.00
CA VAL A 35 -9.92 14.95 -5.05
C VAL A 35 -9.29 15.22 -6.41
N ILE A 36 -8.06 15.76 -6.42
CA ILE A 36 -7.26 15.96 -7.64
C ILE A 36 -5.96 15.18 -7.48
N ILE A 37 -5.69 14.25 -8.41
CA ILE A 37 -4.46 13.46 -8.41
C ILE A 37 -3.44 14.11 -9.34
N PHE A 38 -2.24 14.37 -8.83
CA PHE A 38 -1.08 14.78 -9.58
C PHE A 38 -0.13 13.59 -9.70
N THR A 39 0.09 13.11 -10.93
CA THR A 39 0.91 11.92 -11.18
C THR A 39 1.79 12.07 -12.41
N THR A 40 2.58 11.05 -12.73
CA THR A 40 3.47 11.03 -13.89
C THR A 40 2.71 10.70 -15.18
N THR A 41 3.24 11.15 -16.33
CA THR A 41 2.76 10.66 -17.63
C THR A 41 3.03 9.17 -17.78
N ASP A 42 2.11 8.46 -18.45
CA ASP A 42 2.28 7.05 -18.83
C ASP A 42 1.96 6.91 -20.32
N PRO A 43 2.81 6.23 -21.12
CA PRO A 43 2.58 6.04 -22.55
C PRO A 43 1.28 5.29 -22.91
N LYS A 44 0.73 4.52 -21.97
CA LYS A 44 -0.52 3.78 -22.14
C LYS A 44 -1.77 4.65 -21.97
N VAL A 45 -1.63 5.87 -21.44
CA VAL A 45 -2.73 6.82 -21.25
C VAL A 45 -2.72 7.81 -22.40
N THR A 46 -3.71 7.73 -23.27
CA THR A 46 -3.87 8.57 -24.47
C THR A 46 -4.94 9.63 -24.30
N GLU A 47 -5.90 9.43 -23.39
CA GLU A 47 -7.02 10.33 -23.18
C GLU A 47 -6.88 11.07 -21.84
N PRO A 48 -7.37 12.31 -21.75
CA PRO A 48 -7.46 13.03 -20.48
C PRO A 48 -8.38 12.31 -19.49
N GLU A 49 -7.98 12.28 -18.25
CA GLU A 49 -8.74 11.69 -17.16
C GLU A 49 -9.26 12.80 -16.24
N GLU A 50 -10.51 12.71 -15.82
CA GLU A 50 -11.10 13.71 -14.95
C GLU A 50 -10.40 13.73 -13.57
N ASN A 51 -10.02 14.96 -13.14
CA ASN A 51 -9.29 15.18 -11.88
C ASN A 51 -7.95 14.44 -11.75
N ILE A 52 -7.35 13.97 -12.85
CA ILE A 52 -6.02 13.38 -12.87
C ILE A 52 -5.09 14.20 -13.74
N ILE A 53 -4.11 14.82 -13.12
CA ILE A 53 -3.16 15.73 -13.76
C ILE A 53 -1.83 15.01 -13.94
N ARG A 54 -1.51 14.67 -15.19
CA ARG A 54 -0.26 14.02 -15.52
C ARG A 54 0.82 15.03 -15.88
N LEU A 55 1.98 14.91 -15.20
CA LEU A 55 3.13 15.78 -15.35
C LEU A 55 4.22 15.10 -16.17
N GLY A 56 4.92 15.84 -17.02
CA GLY A 56 5.96 15.34 -17.91
C GLY A 56 7.04 14.56 -17.13
N SER A 57 7.26 13.31 -17.51
CA SER A 57 8.10 12.37 -16.77
C SER A 57 8.96 11.49 -17.69
N ILE A 58 10.05 10.97 -17.15
CA ILE A 58 10.94 10.00 -17.80
C ILE A 58 10.97 8.70 -17.02
N PRO A 59 11.27 7.54 -17.66
CA PRO A 59 11.48 6.30 -16.95
C PRO A 59 12.63 6.44 -15.94
N PHE A 60 12.47 5.81 -14.78
CA PHE A 60 13.52 5.78 -13.78
C PHE A 60 14.54 4.68 -14.13
N PHE A 61 15.81 5.03 -14.18
CA PHE A 61 16.85 4.14 -14.70
C PHE A 61 17.02 2.82 -13.90
N ALA A 62 16.78 2.87 -12.57
CA ALA A 62 16.90 1.71 -11.71
C ALA A 62 15.67 0.78 -11.74
N PHE A 63 14.50 1.33 -12.04
CA PHE A 63 13.24 0.61 -12.13
C PHE A 63 12.47 1.12 -13.36
N LYS A 64 12.62 0.42 -14.48
CA LYS A 64 12.05 0.85 -15.78
C LYS A 64 10.53 1.03 -15.75
N ASP A 65 9.85 0.32 -14.85
CA ASP A 65 8.40 0.44 -14.64
C ASP A 65 8.01 1.68 -13.82
N ARG A 66 8.98 2.39 -13.24
CA ARG A 66 8.77 3.62 -12.47
C ARG A 66 9.16 4.83 -13.29
N ARG A 67 8.50 5.96 -13.00
CA ARG A 67 8.74 7.22 -13.70
C ARG A 67 9.03 8.33 -12.70
N VAL A 68 9.79 9.32 -13.13
CA VAL A 68 10.15 10.50 -12.34
C VAL A 68 9.66 11.74 -13.10
N ALA A 69 8.87 12.57 -12.47
CA ALA A 69 8.41 13.84 -13.06
C ALA A 69 9.58 14.82 -13.12
N ILE A 70 9.79 15.39 -14.31
CA ILE A 70 10.87 16.36 -14.58
C ILE A 70 10.35 17.72 -15.05
N GLN A 71 9.05 17.80 -15.32
CA GLN A 71 8.41 19.02 -15.85
C GLN A 71 7.00 19.17 -15.26
N GLY A 72 6.48 20.40 -15.27
CA GLY A 72 5.09 20.68 -14.95
C GLY A 72 4.83 21.19 -13.54
N LEU A 73 5.86 21.49 -12.74
CA LEU A 73 5.69 22.03 -11.38
C LEU A 73 4.82 23.31 -11.37
N GLY A 74 5.08 24.25 -12.29
CA GLY A 74 4.29 25.48 -12.43
C GLY A 74 2.83 25.22 -12.84
N LYS A 75 2.59 24.19 -13.69
CA LYS A 75 1.23 23.72 -14.03
C LYS A 75 0.53 23.17 -12.80
N ALA A 76 1.20 22.29 -12.04
CA ALA A 76 0.65 21.68 -10.82
C ALA A 76 0.32 22.76 -9.77
N TYR A 77 1.22 23.72 -9.52
CA TYR A 77 0.98 24.84 -8.62
C TYR A 77 -0.24 25.66 -9.03
N ARG A 78 -0.35 26.02 -10.33
CA ARG A 78 -1.48 26.80 -10.84
C ARG A 78 -2.80 26.05 -10.63
N ILE A 79 -2.86 24.77 -11.00
CA ILE A 79 -4.07 23.94 -10.82
C ILE A 79 -4.42 23.81 -9.34
N ALA A 80 -3.44 23.57 -8.48
CA ALA A 80 -3.65 23.48 -7.03
C ALA A 80 -4.23 24.79 -6.46
N LYS A 81 -3.72 25.94 -6.92
CA LYS A 81 -4.19 27.28 -6.53
C LYS A 81 -5.58 27.59 -7.06
N GLU A 82 -5.85 27.33 -8.35
CA GLU A 82 -7.16 27.57 -8.98
C GLU A 82 -8.27 26.70 -8.36
N ASN A 83 -7.93 25.51 -7.91
CA ASN A 83 -8.85 24.63 -7.19
C ASN A 83 -8.89 24.90 -5.69
N GLU A 84 -8.13 25.88 -5.19
CA GLU A 84 -8.09 26.31 -3.78
C GLU A 84 -7.95 25.09 -2.84
N LEU A 85 -6.93 24.25 -3.04
CA LEU A 85 -6.74 23.04 -2.24
C LEU A 85 -6.62 23.40 -0.75
N ASP A 86 -7.28 22.61 0.09
CA ASP A 86 -7.28 22.75 1.54
C ASP A 86 -6.10 21.99 2.17
N ILE A 87 -5.66 20.90 1.52
CA ILE A 87 -4.59 20.02 1.99
C ILE A 87 -3.92 19.29 0.81
N ILE A 88 -2.65 18.96 0.97
CA ILE A 88 -1.92 18.08 0.06
C ILE A 88 -1.57 16.77 0.77
N HIS A 89 -1.85 15.64 0.11
CA HIS A 89 -1.48 14.31 0.56
C HIS A 89 -0.45 13.70 -0.39
N THR A 90 0.77 13.51 0.07
CA THR A 90 1.84 12.87 -0.70
C THR A 90 1.86 11.37 -0.46
N GLN A 91 2.02 10.58 -1.53
CA GLN A 91 1.98 9.11 -1.48
C GLN A 91 3.32 8.47 -1.84
N THR A 92 4.29 9.28 -2.25
CA THR A 92 5.66 8.88 -2.57
C THR A 92 6.61 9.97 -2.11
N GLU A 93 7.86 9.60 -1.82
CA GLU A 93 8.91 10.51 -1.32
C GLU A 93 9.78 11.08 -2.45
N PHE A 94 9.47 10.75 -3.71
CA PHE A 94 10.27 11.13 -4.88
C PHE A 94 9.80 12.45 -5.50
N SER A 95 9.82 12.53 -6.83
CA SER A 95 9.64 13.78 -7.56
C SER A 95 8.32 14.48 -7.23
N LEU A 96 7.21 13.77 -7.23
CA LEU A 96 5.90 14.36 -6.99
C LEU A 96 5.59 14.54 -5.50
N GLY A 97 6.13 13.69 -4.63
CA GLY A 97 6.06 13.96 -3.20
C GLY A 97 6.78 15.24 -2.80
N LEU A 98 7.98 15.46 -3.32
CA LEU A 98 8.73 16.72 -3.11
C LEU A 98 8.01 17.91 -3.73
N ALA A 99 7.46 17.76 -4.94
CA ALA A 99 6.66 18.80 -5.60
C ALA A 99 5.42 19.17 -4.79
N GLY A 100 4.70 18.17 -4.24
CA GLY A 100 3.53 18.39 -3.40
C GLY A 100 3.88 19.20 -2.14
N LYS A 101 4.95 18.84 -1.43
CA LYS A 101 5.44 19.59 -0.25
C LYS A 101 5.79 21.04 -0.61
N LEU A 102 6.49 21.25 -1.73
CA LEU A 102 6.86 22.60 -2.18
C LEU A 102 5.60 23.43 -2.49
N ILE A 103 4.64 22.84 -3.20
CA ILE A 103 3.38 23.51 -3.54
C ILE A 103 2.57 23.83 -2.28
N ALA A 104 2.48 22.89 -1.32
CA ALA A 104 1.82 23.13 -0.04
C ALA A 104 2.43 24.31 0.71
N ALA A 105 3.77 24.37 0.78
CA ALA A 105 4.48 25.49 1.39
C ALA A 105 4.18 26.83 0.68
N MET A 106 4.15 26.85 -0.65
CA MET A 106 3.81 28.06 -1.45
C MET A 106 2.36 28.50 -1.24
N LEU A 107 1.43 27.56 -1.10
CA LEU A 107 0.01 27.82 -0.86
C LEU A 107 -0.31 28.04 0.62
N LYS A 108 0.63 27.78 1.52
CA LYS A 108 0.49 27.84 2.97
C LYS A 108 -0.64 26.93 3.49
N ILE A 109 -0.68 25.70 3.00
CA ILE A 109 -1.61 24.65 3.42
C ILE A 109 -0.84 23.44 4.00
N PRO A 110 -1.48 22.62 4.85
CA PRO A 110 -0.83 21.46 5.45
C PRO A 110 -0.53 20.36 4.43
N THR A 111 0.42 19.49 4.80
CA THR A 111 0.79 18.30 4.02
C THR A 111 0.74 17.07 4.92
N ILE A 112 0.01 16.05 4.51
CA ILE A 112 0.08 14.70 5.06
C ILE A 112 0.89 13.81 4.12
N HIS A 113 1.55 12.79 4.67
CA HIS A 113 2.27 11.79 3.89
C HIS A 113 1.88 10.37 4.30
N THR A 114 1.58 9.50 3.32
CA THR A 114 1.46 8.05 3.58
C THR A 114 2.75 7.34 3.21
N TYR A 115 3.35 6.65 4.17
CA TYR A 115 4.58 5.88 4.00
C TYR A 115 4.27 4.44 3.58
N HIS A 116 4.23 4.19 2.26
CA HIS A 116 3.80 2.90 1.69
C HIS A 116 4.88 1.83 1.64
N THR A 117 6.16 2.21 1.55
CA THR A 117 7.22 1.28 1.14
C THR A 117 8.32 1.21 2.17
N MET A 118 8.61 0.00 2.65
CA MET A 118 9.78 -0.30 3.48
C MET A 118 11.03 -0.37 2.60
N TYR A 119 11.57 0.78 2.21
CA TYR A 119 12.67 0.88 1.22
C TYR A 119 13.93 0.09 1.58
N GLU A 120 14.18 -0.18 2.86
CA GLU A 120 15.31 -1.02 3.28
C GLU A 120 15.30 -2.40 2.62
N LYS A 121 14.10 -2.96 2.42
CA LYS A 121 13.91 -4.29 1.80
C LYS A 121 14.17 -4.29 0.29
N TYR A 122 14.23 -3.11 -0.34
CA TYR A 122 14.40 -2.94 -1.80
C TYR A 122 15.80 -2.42 -2.18
N LEU A 123 16.71 -2.24 -1.22
CA LEU A 123 18.05 -1.71 -1.48
C LEU A 123 18.86 -2.58 -2.46
N HIS A 124 18.63 -3.88 -2.49
CA HIS A 124 19.32 -4.82 -3.37
C HIS A 124 19.01 -4.57 -4.86
N TYR A 125 17.88 -3.94 -5.20
CA TYR A 125 17.56 -3.55 -6.57
C TYR A 125 18.36 -2.33 -7.05
N ILE A 126 18.85 -1.48 -6.15
CA ILE A 126 19.59 -0.27 -6.51
C ILE A 126 21.07 -0.58 -6.54
N ALA A 127 21.67 -0.60 -7.75
CA ALA A 127 23.08 -0.87 -7.97
C ALA A 127 23.58 -2.15 -7.22
N LYS A 128 22.76 -3.21 -7.18
CA LYS A 128 23.02 -4.47 -6.48
C LYS A 128 23.33 -4.30 -4.98
N GLY A 129 22.68 -3.33 -4.33
CA GLY A 129 22.84 -3.05 -2.90
C GLY A 129 24.15 -2.36 -2.49
N LYS A 130 24.97 -1.91 -3.45
CA LYS A 130 26.31 -1.36 -3.16
C LYS A 130 26.34 0.14 -2.89
N VAL A 131 25.31 0.89 -3.29
CA VAL A 131 25.31 2.37 -3.24
C VAL A 131 24.51 2.91 -2.06
N LEU A 132 23.35 2.33 -1.75
CA LEU A 132 22.47 2.78 -0.67
C LEU A 132 22.56 1.83 0.54
N ARG A 133 22.67 2.40 1.73
CA ARG A 133 22.67 1.69 3.02
C ARG A 133 21.34 1.95 3.75
N PRO A 134 20.92 1.10 4.69
CA PRO A 134 19.74 1.33 5.52
C PRO A 134 19.74 2.70 6.21
N SER A 135 20.91 3.19 6.64
CA SER A 135 21.05 4.52 7.24
C SER A 135 20.69 5.69 6.30
N HIS A 136 20.92 5.53 4.99
CA HIS A 136 20.50 6.53 4.01
C HIS A 136 18.97 6.55 3.84
N VAL A 137 18.34 5.38 3.85
CA VAL A 137 16.88 5.27 3.85
C VAL A 137 16.29 5.93 5.09
N ALA A 138 16.80 5.59 6.26
CA ALA A 138 16.37 6.19 7.53
C ALA A 138 16.47 7.73 7.51
N TYR A 139 17.61 8.25 7.04
CA TYR A 139 17.82 9.70 6.93
C TYR A 139 16.84 10.37 5.97
N LEU A 140 16.64 9.79 4.78
CA LEU A 140 15.73 10.35 3.76
C LEU A 140 14.28 10.29 4.23
N SER A 141 13.82 9.16 4.78
CA SER A 141 12.48 9.00 5.32
C SER A 141 12.21 9.97 6.48
N LYS A 142 13.14 10.06 7.44
CA LYS A 142 13.09 11.04 8.52
C LYS A 142 12.99 12.47 8.00
N SER A 143 13.90 12.84 7.08
CA SER A 143 13.94 14.20 6.53
C SER A 143 12.66 14.55 5.78
N PHE A 144 12.10 13.60 5.02
CA PHE A 144 10.85 13.81 4.29
C PHE A 144 9.67 13.95 5.24
N CYS A 145 9.47 12.99 6.15
CA CYS A 145 8.34 12.93 7.07
C CYS A 145 8.33 14.11 8.05
N ASN A 146 9.49 14.51 8.60
CA ASN A 146 9.57 15.62 9.55
C ASN A 146 9.25 17.01 8.93
N GLN A 147 9.12 17.09 7.63
CA GLN A 147 8.68 18.32 6.94
C GLN A 147 7.22 18.24 6.49
N THR A 148 6.41 17.35 7.03
CA THR A 148 4.96 17.25 6.81
C THR A 148 4.20 17.63 8.08
N SER A 149 2.89 17.80 8.00
CA SER A 149 2.03 18.08 9.16
C SER A 149 1.62 16.78 9.89
N GLY A 150 1.84 15.62 9.28
CA GLY A 150 1.57 14.31 9.84
C GLY A 150 1.87 13.19 8.86
N VAL A 151 1.99 11.98 9.38
CA VAL A 151 2.35 10.79 8.62
C VAL A 151 1.34 9.66 8.87
N VAL A 152 0.87 9.04 7.79
CA VAL A 152 0.07 7.81 7.81
C VAL A 152 1.01 6.63 7.66
N ALA A 153 0.95 5.69 8.60
CA ALA A 153 1.59 4.39 8.52
C ALA A 153 0.53 3.32 8.28
N PRO A 154 0.68 2.43 7.28
CA PRO A 154 -0.32 1.40 6.98
C PRO A 154 -0.38 0.27 8.02
N SER A 155 0.60 0.19 8.92
CA SER A 155 0.65 -0.81 10.01
C SER A 155 1.44 -0.28 11.21
N GLN A 156 1.27 -0.93 12.37
CA GLN A 156 2.05 -0.62 13.57
C GLN A 156 3.55 -0.84 13.32
N MET A 157 3.92 -1.93 12.63
CA MET A 157 5.32 -2.20 12.25
C MET A 157 5.94 -1.03 11.47
N THR A 158 5.19 -0.44 10.53
CA THR A 158 5.66 0.72 9.76
C THR A 158 5.81 1.95 10.65
N LYS A 159 4.87 2.19 11.57
CA LYS A 159 4.96 3.27 12.56
C LYS A 159 6.20 3.12 13.44
N ASP A 160 6.43 1.94 13.99
CA ASP A 160 7.56 1.67 14.88
C ASP A 160 8.89 1.90 14.15
N LYS A 161 8.95 1.49 12.88
CA LYS A 161 10.13 1.73 12.03
C LYS A 161 10.37 3.22 11.75
N LEU A 162 9.33 3.99 11.52
CA LEU A 162 9.44 5.44 11.35
C LEU A 162 9.90 6.14 12.63
N ILE A 163 9.45 5.67 13.80
CA ILE A 163 9.93 6.14 15.11
C ILE A 163 11.41 5.81 15.27
N GLU A 164 11.83 4.59 14.91
CA GLU A 164 13.25 4.18 14.92
C GLU A 164 14.11 5.08 14.01
N TYR A 165 13.60 5.50 12.85
CA TYR A 165 14.26 6.46 11.97
C TYR A 165 14.35 7.87 12.57
N GLY A 166 13.61 8.16 13.63
CA GLY A 166 13.56 9.46 14.30
C GLY A 166 12.58 10.43 13.66
N VAL A 167 11.47 9.94 13.14
CA VAL A 167 10.33 10.78 12.73
C VAL A 167 9.67 11.33 14.01
N LEU A 168 9.48 12.66 14.06
CA LEU A 168 8.96 13.39 15.21
C LEU A 168 7.52 13.87 15.01
N GLN A 169 7.02 13.83 13.78
CA GLN A 169 5.64 14.20 13.46
C GLN A 169 4.65 13.18 14.01
N GLU A 170 3.39 13.58 14.18
CA GLU A 170 2.33 12.65 14.53
C GLU A 170 2.25 11.54 13.47
N ILE A 171 2.34 10.28 13.91
CA ILE A 171 2.19 9.10 13.05
C ILE A 171 0.90 8.38 13.45
N ARG A 172 -0.08 8.37 12.56
CA ARG A 172 -1.30 7.56 12.74
C ARG A 172 -1.20 6.24 11.99
N VAL A 173 -1.57 5.17 12.66
CA VAL A 173 -1.73 3.85 12.01
C VAL A 173 -3.11 3.84 11.38
N ILE A 174 -3.13 3.93 10.06
CA ILE A 174 -4.35 3.88 9.26
C ILE A 174 -4.10 2.86 8.15
N PRO A 175 -4.55 1.61 8.34
CA PRO A 175 -4.46 0.57 7.32
C PRO A 175 -5.21 1.00 6.06
N THR A 176 -4.65 0.70 4.89
CA THR A 176 -5.37 0.89 3.64
C THR A 176 -6.63 0.03 3.65
N GLY A 177 -7.75 0.64 3.38
CA GLY A 177 -9.02 -0.06 3.26
C GLY A 177 -9.11 -0.87 1.97
N VAL A 178 -9.95 -1.86 1.98
CA VAL A 178 -10.30 -2.68 0.82
C VAL A 178 -11.78 -2.53 0.51
N VAL A 179 -12.09 -2.52 -0.78
CA VAL A 179 -13.48 -2.57 -1.23
C VAL A 179 -13.99 -3.99 -0.99
N VAL A 180 -15.10 -4.11 -0.28
CA VAL A 180 -15.77 -5.41 -0.10
C VAL A 180 -16.55 -5.72 -1.38
N PRO A 181 -16.14 -6.71 -2.17
CA PRO A 181 -16.85 -7.04 -3.41
C PRO A 181 -18.14 -7.80 -3.11
N PRO A 182 -19.10 -7.79 -4.05
CA PRO A 182 -20.27 -8.67 -3.94
C PRO A 182 -19.81 -10.13 -3.92
N GLN A 183 -20.51 -10.97 -3.17
CA GLN A 183 -20.30 -12.41 -3.22
C GLN A 183 -21.09 -12.96 -4.41
N GLU A 184 -20.38 -13.51 -5.40
CA GLU A 184 -20.93 -14.00 -6.66
C GLU A 184 -20.57 -15.49 -6.90
N PRO A 185 -21.13 -16.46 -6.14
CA PRO A 185 -20.75 -17.86 -6.23
C PRO A 185 -20.89 -18.46 -7.63
N GLU A 186 -21.94 -18.06 -8.37
CA GLU A 186 -22.16 -18.53 -9.74
C GLU A 186 -21.05 -18.08 -10.69
N VAL A 187 -20.58 -16.84 -10.53
CA VAL A 187 -19.48 -16.28 -11.34
C VAL A 187 -18.15 -16.93 -10.96
N ALA A 188 -17.93 -17.17 -9.67
CA ALA A 188 -16.75 -17.86 -9.18
C ALA A 188 -16.67 -19.30 -9.71
N ASN A 189 -17.77 -20.04 -9.64
CA ASN A 189 -17.87 -21.41 -10.16
C ASN A 189 -17.72 -21.46 -11.69
N ALA A 190 -18.27 -20.48 -12.42
CA ALA A 190 -18.10 -20.38 -13.86
C ALA A 190 -16.61 -20.16 -14.22
N LEU A 191 -15.90 -19.27 -13.51
CA LEU A 191 -14.46 -19.05 -13.72
C LEU A 191 -13.65 -20.30 -13.38
N ARG A 192 -14.01 -21.00 -12.29
CA ARG A 192 -13.37 -22.26 -11.88
C ARG A 192 -13.47 -23.30 -13.00
N SER A 193 -14.66 -23.47 -13.58
CA SER A 193 -14.91 -24.37 -14.70
C SER A 193 -14.19 -23.92 -15.98
N GLU A 194 -14.13 -22.62 -16.28
CA GLU A 194 -13.38 -22.06 -17.43
C GLU A 194 -11.90 -22.36 -17.34
N LEU A 195 -11.33 -22.30 -16.13
CA LEU A 195 -9.93 -22.62 -15.86
C LEU A 195 -9.66 -24.15 -15.83
N GLY A 196 -10.71 -24.98 -15.91
CA GLY A 196 -10.59 -26.43 -15.96
C GLY A 196 -10.55 -27.12 -14.60
N TYR A 197 -10.83 -26.42 -13.51
CA TYR A 197 -10.89 -27.00 -12.18
C TYR A 197 -12.24 -27.70 -11.96
N SER A 198 -12.21 -28.88 -11.36
CA SER A 198 -13.40 -29.63 -10.95
C SER A 198 -13.85 -29.25 -9.53
N ASP A 199 -15.10 -29.62 -9.19
CA ASP A 199 -15.70 -29.25 -7.90
C ASP A 199 -15.03 -29.94 -6.70
N ASP A 200 -14.37 -31.10 -6.92
CA ASP A 200 -13.66 -31.86 -5.88
C ASP A 200 -12.19 -31.43 -5.73
N GLU A 201 -11.69 -30.55 -6.59
CA GLU A 201 -10.32 -30.02 -6.46
C GLU A 201 -10.25 -28.88 -5.45
N VAL A 202 -9.17 -28.84 -4.69
CA VAL A 202 -8.85 -27.73 -3.79
C VAL A 202 -7.92 -26.77 -4.51
N VAL A 203 -8.38 -25.56 -4.78
CA VAL A 203 -7.63 -24.54 -5.51
C VAL A 203 -6.91 -23.60 -4.55
N LEU A 204 -5.59 -23.66 -4.56
CA LEU A 204 -4.72 -22.68 -3.91
C LEU A 204 -4.50 -21.51 -4.88
N LEU A 205 -4.70 -20.28 -4.43
CA LEU A 205 -4.41 -19.08 -5.22
C LEU A 205 -3.15 -18.39 -4.70
N SER A 206 -2.21 -18.09 -5.59
CA SER A 206 -1.11 -17.16 -5.34
C SER A 206 -1.24 -15.99 -6.32
N LEU A 207 -1.60 -14.81 -5.83
CA LEU A 207 -1.86 -13.62 -6.64
C LEU A 207 -0.93 -12.49 -6.22
N SER A 208 0.03 -12.16 -7.09
CA SER A 208 0.98 -11.07 -6.88
C SER A 208 1.81 -10.79 -8.13
N ARG A 209 2.65 -9.73 -8.09
CA ARG A 209 3.73 -9.59 -9.04
C ARG A 209 4.71 -10.77 -8.91
N LEU A 210 5.10 -11.37 -10.03
CA LEU A 210 6.08 -12.46 -10.07
C LEU A 210 7.50 -11.90 -9.96
N SER A 211 7.92 -11.62 -8.72
CA SER A 211 9.21 -11.03 -8.38
C SER A 211 9.83 -11.74 -7.18
N GLN A 212 11.14 -11.60 -7.02
CA GLN A 212 11.90 -12.37 -6.04
C GLN A 212 11.36 -12.20 -4.61
N GLU A 213 11.01 -10.98 -4.21
CA GLU A 213 10.50 -10.67 -2.86
C GLU A 213 9.14 -11.29 -2.54
N LYS A 214 8.40 -11.74 -3.57
CA LYS A 214 7.10 -12.43 -3.38
C LYS A 214 7.25 -13.92 -3.11
N ASN A 215 8.44 -14.45 -3.31
CA ASN A 215 8.86 -15.81 -2.94
C ASN A 215 7.88 -16.94 -3.37
N ILE A 216 7.30 -16.78 -4.58
CA ILE A 216 6.37 -17.81 -5.14
C ILE A 216 7.09 -19.14 -5.34
N ALA A 217 8.40 -19.10 -5.54
CA ALA A 217 9.24 -20.28 -5.63
C ALA A 217 9.12 -21.21 -4.41
N ALA A 218 8.95 -20.67 -3.21
CA ALA A 218 8.75 -21.47 -2.00
C ALA A 218 7.39 -22.17 -2.01
N VAL A 219 6.33 -21.50 -2.48
CA VAL A 219 5.00 -22.10 -2.64
C VAL A 219 5.04 -23.26 -3.63
N ILE A 220 5.72 -23.09 -4.77
CA ILE A 220 5.91 -24.15 -5.78
C ILE A 220 6.74 -25.31 -5.20
N ALA A 221 7.79 -25.02 -4.44
CA ALA A 221 8.64 -26.05 -3.82
C ALA A 221 7.90 -26.91 -2.78
N ALA A 222 6.87 -26.37 -2.13
CA ALA A 222 6.03 -27.11 -1.18
C ALA A 222 5.02 -28.05 -1.85
N LEU A 223 4.68 -27.80 -3.13
CA LEU A 223 3.58 -28.48 -3.83
C LEU A 223 3.76 -30.00 -3.94
N PRO A 224 4.96 -30.58 -4.22
CA PRO A 224 5.12 -32.04 -4.29
C PRO A 224 4.68 -32.74 -3.01
N ALA A 225 5.01 -32.19 -1.84
CA ALA A 225 4.60 -32.77 -0.54
C ALA A 225 3.10 -32.66 -0.31
N ILE A 226 2.50 -31.54 -0.72
CA ILE A 226 1.05 -31.31 -0.65
C ILE A 226 0.30 -32.31 -1.54
N VAL A 227 0.70 -32.43 -2.80
CA VAL A 227 0.05 -33.31 -3.80
C VAL A 227 0.23 -34.79 -3.44
N ALA A 228 1.36 -35.18 -2.86
CA ALA A 228 1.58 -36.55 -2.40
C ALA A 228 0.55 -36.99 -1.34
N THR A 229 0.05 -36.05 -0.52
CA THR A 229 -0.97 -36.30 0.52
C THR A 229 -2.39 -36.02 0.01
N LYS A 230 -2.56 -34.96 -0.78
CA LYS A 230 -3.85 -34.50 -1.33
C LYS A 230 -3.74 -34.32 -2.86
N PRO A 231 -3.92 -35.39 -3.65
CA PRO A 231 -3.72 -35.34 -5.12
C PRO A 231 -4.69 -34.42 -5.89
N ASN A 232 -5.79 -34.01 -5.25
CA ASN A 232 -6.77 -33.10 -5.81
C ASN A 232 -6.45 -31.62 -5.54
N VAL A 233 -5.29 -31.26 -5.01
CA VAL A 233 -4.85 -29.87 -4.86
C VAL A 233 -4.34 -29.34 -6.19
N ARG A 234 -4.69 -28.08 -6.51
CA ARG A 234 -4.21 -27.32 -7.66
C ARG A 234 -3.68 -25.97 -7.21
N LEU A 235 -2.67 -25.44 -7.90
CA LEU A 235 -2.11 -24.12 -7.63
C LEU A 235 -2.36 -23.21 -8.84
N CYS A 236 -3.16 -22.16 -8.62
CA CYS A 236 -3.38 -21.07 -9.58
C CYS A 236 -2.43 -19.92 -9.26
N ILE A 237 -1.54 -19.57 -10.18
CA ILE A 237 -0.61 -18.45 -10.04
C ILE A 237 -1.07 -17.33 -10.97
N ALA A 238 -1.47 -16.21 -10.37
CA ALA A 238 -1.98 -15.04 -11.04
C ALA A 238 -1.02 -13.85 -10.89
N GLY A 239 -0.66 -13.25 -12.01
CA GLY A 239 0.24 -12.10 -12.09
C GLY A 239 1.28 -12.23 -13.19
N GLY A 240 2.02 -11.13 -13.40
CA GLY A 240 3.15 -11.04 -14.30
C GLY A 240 4.41 -10.56 -13.57
N GLY A 241 5.57 -10.77 -14.17
CA GLY A 241 6.81 -10.28 -13.58
C GLY A 241 8.07 -10.99 -14.08
N PRO A 242 9.25 -10.49 -13.67
CA PRO A 242 10.54 -10.96 -14.19
C PRO A 242 10.90 -12.39 -13.80
N GLU A 243 10.27 -12.96 -12.77
CA GLU A 243 10.58 -14.33 -12.32
C GLU A 243 9.73 -15.40 -13.03
N ARG A 244 8.78 -15.02 -13.91
CA ARG A 244 7.85 -15.96 -14.53
C ARG A 244 8.54 -17.17 -15.19
N GLU A 245 9.52 -16.93 -16.03
CA GLU A 245 10.21 -18.00 -16.76
C GLU A 245 10.94 -18.99 -15.81
N LYS A 246 11.51 -18.46 -14.71
CA LYS A 246 12.16 -19.31 -13.70
C LYS A 246 11.17 -20.14 -12.91
N LEU A 247 10.01 -19.58 -12.59
CA LEU A 247 8.94 -20.28 -11.87
C LEU A 247 8.34 -21.39 -12.73
N GLU A 248 8.11 -21.14 -14.02
CA GLU A 248 7.65 -22.15 -14.97
C GLU A 248 8.68 -23.28 -15.13
N ALA A 249 9.97 -22.95 -15.21
CA ALA A 249 11.06 -23.94 -15.24
C ALA A 249 11.10 -24.79 -13.95
N GLN A 250 10.91 -24.17 -12.77
CA GLN A 250 10.85 -24.88 -11.49
C GLN A 250 9.68 -25.87 -11.44
N VAL A 251 8.50 -25.47 -11.91
CA VAL A 251 7.32 -26.35 -12.00
C VAL A 251 7.62 -27.57 -12.86
N ALA A 252 8.26 -27.36 -14.02
CA ALA A 252 8.64 -28.45 -14.94
C ALA A 252 9.70 -29.37 -14.31
N GLU A 253 10.73 -28.82 -13.65
CA GLU A 253 11.78 -29.59 -12.96
C GLU A 253 11.20 -30.49 -11.84
N LEU A 254 10.20 -30.00 -11.10
CA LEU A 254 9.51 -30.73 -10.05
C LEU A 254 8.45 -31.70 -10.58
N GLY A 255 8.15 -31.71 -11.88
CA GLY A 255 7.12 -32.55 -12.49
C GLY A 255 5.70 -32.16 -12.10
N MET A 256 5.46 -30.86 -11.78
CA MET A 256 4.18 -30.37 -11.26
C MET A 256 3.33 -29.67 -12.32
N ASN A 257 3.60 -29.86 -13.63
CA ASN A 257 2.87 -29.18 -14.70
C ASN A 257 1.35 -29.40 -14.68
N ASP A 258 0.90 -30.59 -14.27
CA ASP A 258 -0.52 -30.93 -14.19
C ASP A 258 -1.23 -30.32 -12.96
N PHE A 259 -0.46 -29.73 -12.02
CA PHE A 259 -0.94 -29.20 -10.76
C PHE A 259 -0.85 -27.67 -10.66
N VAL A 260 -0.11 -27.03 -11.56
CA VAL A 260 0.14 -25.57 -11.54
C VAL A 260 -0.34 -24.91 -12.81
N GLN A 261 -1.12 -23.86 -12.65
CA GLN A 261 -1.60 -23.04 -13.77
C GLN A 261 -1.16 -21.59 -13.61
N PHE A 262 -0.47 -21.04 -14.62
CA PHE A 262 -0.12 -19.62 -14.70
C PHE A 262 -1.15 -18.89 -15.56
N VAL A 263 -2.01 -18.08 -14.95
CA VAL A 263 -3.07 -17.36 -15.67
C VAL A 263 -2.65 -15.98 -16.19
N GLY A 264 -1.45 -15.51 -15.83
CA GLY A 264 -0.93 -14.22 -16.25
C GLY A 264 -1.50 -13.03 -15.46
N GLU A 265 -1.34 -11.84 -16.02
CA GLU A 265 -1.87 -10.61 -15.38
C GLU A 265 -3.38 -10.55 -15.49
N ILE A 266 -4.05 -10.30 -14.38
CA ILE A 266 -5.50 -10.20 -14.28
C ILE A 266 -5.89 -8.72 -14.28
N LYS A 267 -6.96 -8.39 -15.00
CA LYS A 267 -7.58 -7.07 -14.92
C LYS A 267 -8.13 -6.84 -13.52
N ASN A 268 -7.98 -5.63 -13.00
CA ASN A 268 -8.36 -5.31 -11.62
C ASN A 268 -9.84 -5.62 -11.30
N GLU A 269 -10.74 -5.41 -12.23
CA GLU A 269 -12.16 -5.72 -12.14
C GLU A 269 -12.49 -7.22 -12.02
N MET A 270 -11.52 -8.08 -12.34
CA MET A 270 -11.66 -9.54 -12.28
C MET A 270 -11.01 -10.16 -11.04
N VAL A 271 -10.20 -9.40 -10.30
CA VAL A 271 -9.37 -9.92 -9.19
C VAL A 271 -10.22 -10.61 -8.13
N TYR A 272 -11.34 -10.01 -7.72
CA TYR A 272 -12.23 -10.60 -6.72
C TYR A 272 -12.77 -11.97 -7.13
N LYS A 273 -12.99 -12.21 -8.43
CA LYS A 273 -13.49 -13.50 -8.95
C LYS A 273 -12.43 -14.60 -8.79
N TYR A 274 -11.16 -14.27 -8.96
CA TYR A 274 -10.06 -15.20 -8.73
C TYR A 274 -9.91 -15.55 -7.25
N TYR A 275 -10.13 -14.59 -6.34
CA TYR A 275 -10.22 -14.93 -4.94
C TYR A 275 -11.41 -15.85 -4.67
N GLN A 276 -12.62 -15.45 -5.09
CA GLN A 276 -13.86 -16.21 -4.80
C GLN A 276 -13.90 -17.62 -5.44
N MET A 277 -13.12 -17.88 -6.49
CA MET A 277 -13.01 -19.21 -7.06
C MET A 277 -12.00 -20.13 -6.31
N ALA A 278 -11.18 -19.57 -5.45
CA ALA A 278 -10.14 -20.29 -4.72
C ALA A 278 -10.63 -20.73 -3.33
N ASP A 279 -10.10 -21.86 -2.86
CA ASP A 279 -10.38 -22.37 -1.52
C ASP A 279 -9.41 -21.80 -0.47
N LEU A 280 -8.17 -21.50 -0.87
CA LEU A 280 -7.12 -20.92 -0.01
C LEU A 280 -6.26 -19.92 -0.78
N TYR A 281 -5.88 -18.85 -0.11
CA TYR A 281 -4.86 -17.92 -0.59
C TYR A 281 -3.51 -18.23 0.05
N VAL A 282 -2.48 -18.51 -0.75
CA VAL A 282 -1.14 -18.87 -0.27
C VAL A 282 -0.11 -17.83 -0.71
N ASN A 283 0.63 -17.26 0.24
CA ASN A 283 1.61 -16.22 -0.03
C ASN A 283 2.83 -16.33 0.90
N ALA A 284 4.02 -16.46 0.32
CA ALA A 284 5.30 -16.56 1.02
C ALA A 284 6.12 -15.25 1.00
N SER A 285 5.50 -14.10 0.72
CA SER A 285 6.18 -12.81 0.62
C SER A 285 6.88 -12.40 1.91
N GLU A 286 8.10 -11.88 1.78
CA GLU A 286 8.93 -11.41 2.91
C GLU A 286 8.92 -9.88 3.09
N SER A 287 8.31 -9.14 2.14
CA SER A 287 8.49 -7.69 2.03
C SER A 287 7.22 -6.86 2.20
N GLU A 288 6.17 -7.43 2.77
CA GLU A 288 4.90 -6.73 2.90
C GLU A 288 4.95 -5.67 4.02
N SER A 289 4.46 -4.47 3.72
CA SER A 289 4.23 -3.41 4.72
C SER A 289 2.85 -3.55 5.37
N GLN A 290 1.85 -3.88 4.59
CA GLN A 290 0.49 -4.25 4.99
C GLN A 290 0.02 -5.50 4.26
N GLY A 291 0.35 -5.63 2.94
CA GLY A 291 -0.03 -6.75 2.12
C GLY A 291 -1.51 -6.77 1.79
N LEU A 292 -1.94 -5.85 0.90
CA LEU A 292 -3.35 -5.73 0.50
C LEU A 292 -3.95 -7.04 0.00
N THR A 293 -3.15 -7.90 -0.61
CA THR A 293 -3.60 -9.20 -1.13
C THR A 293 -4.13 -10.14 -0.05
N TYR A 294 -3.65 -10.03 1.20
CA TYR A 294 -4.22 -10.79 2.33
C TYR A 294 -5.59 -10.25 2.70
N LEU A 295 -5.74 -8.93 2.73
CA LEU A 295 -7.03 -8.30 3.00
C LEU A 295 -8.03 -8.60 1.87
N GLU A 296 -7.57 -8.54 0.62
CA GLU A 296 -8.38 -8.93 -0.55
C GLU A 296 -8.86 -10.37 -0.47
N ALA A 297 -8.01 -11.31 -0.02
CA ALA A 297 -8.43 -12.69 0.20
C ALA A 297 -9.53 -12.77 1.27
N LEU A 298 -9.32 -12.15 2.43
CA LEU A 298 -10.26 -12.20 3.55
C LEU A 298 -11.60 -11.55 3.25
N VAL A 299 -11.63 -10.41 2.51
CA VAL A 299 -12.91 -9.79 2.11
C VAL A 299 -13.68 -10.63 1.08
N ASN A 300 -12.98 -11.48 0.35
CA ASN A 300 -13.57 -12.47 -0.55
C ASN A 300 -13.87 -13.81 0.13
N ARG A 301 -13.78 -13.86 1.46
CA ARG A 301 -14.03 -15.05 2.30
C ARG A 301 -13.07 -16.21 2.05
N VAL A 302 -11.86 -15.90 1.57
CA VAL A 302 -10.80 -16.88 1.31
C VAL A 302 -9.78 -16.84 2.46
N PRO A 303 -9.58 -17.95 3.16
CA PRO A 303 -8.59 -18.06 4.21
C PRO A 303 -7.16 -17.92 3.69
N VAL A 304 -6.27 -17.45 4.56
CA VAL A 304 -4.91 -17.07 4.20
C VAL A 304 -3.88 -18.01 4.80
N ILE A 305 -3.01 -18.59 3.98
CA ILE A 305 -1.79 -19.27 4.41
C ILE A 305 -0.60 -18.37 4.06
N ALA A 306 0.08 -17.86 5.07
CA ALA A 306 1.10 -16.83 4.84
C ALA A 306 2.30 -16.92 5.78
N LYS A 307 3.42 -16.30 5.36
CA LYS A 307 4.61 -16.18 6.21
C LYS A 307 4.33 -15.27 7.39
N LYS A 308 4.58 -15.75 8.60
CA LYS A 308 4.32 -15.04 9.84
C LYS A 308 5.09 -13.72 9.92
N ASN A 309 4.40 -12.69 10.32
CA ASN A 309 4.95 -11.40 10.73
C ASN A 309 3.97 -10.75 11.72
N ASP A 310 4.40 -9.69 12.39
CA ASP A 310 3.61 -9.02 13.44
C ASP A 310 2.26 -8.50 12.93
N TYR A 311 2.21 -7.99 11.70
CA TYR A 311 0.96 -7.53 11.11
C TYR A 311 -0.01 -8.68 10.87
N LEU A 312 0.43 -9.76 10.22
CA LEU A 312 -0.41 -10.92 9.95
C LEU A 312 -0.82 -11.65 11.25
N SER A 313 0.06 -11.68 12.26
CA SER A 313 -0.29 -12.23 13.57
C SER A 313 -1.40 -11.44 14.27
N SER A 314 -1.52 -10.14 14.00
CA SER A 314 -2.64 -9.33 14.50
C SER A 314 -3.91 -9.44 13.65
N LEU A 315 -3.80 -9.87 12.40
CA LEU A 315 -4.90 -10.01 11.45
C LEU A 315 -5.53 -11.41 11.49
N ILE A 316 -4.68 -12.45 11.47
CA ILE A 316 -5.10 -13.86 11.50
C ILE A 316 -5.14 -14.31 12.97
N THR A 317 -6.24 -13.98 13.63
CA THR A 317 -6.44 -14.20 15.08
C THR A 317 -7.13 -15.52 15.42
N ALA A 318 -7.62 -16.24 14.41
CA ALA A 318 -8.28 -17.54 14.54
C ALA A 318 -7.95 -18.42 13.34
N ASP A 319 -7.89 -19.73 13.60
CA ASP A 319 -7.58 -20.73 12.56
C ASP A 319 -8.55 -20.68 11.37
N ALA A 320 -9.80 -20.29 11.60
CA ALA A 320 -10.79 -20.10 10.55
C ALA A 320 -10.41 -19.01 9.51
N LEU A 321 -9.61 -18.01 9.90
CA LEU A 321 -9.12 -16.97 8.99
C LEU A 321 -7.87 -17.39 8.20
N GLY A 322 -7.19 -18.43 8.64
CA GLY A 322 -5.97 -18.93 8.01
C GLY A 322 -4.91 -19.43 8.98
N MET A 323 -3.76 -19.79 8.46
CA MET A 323 -2.61 -20.26 9.24
C MET A 323 -1.33 -19.51 8.82
N LEU A 324 -0.44 -19.30 9.80
CA LEU A 324 0.84 -18.62 9.58
C LEU A 324 2.00 -19.59 9.76
N PHE A 325 2.90 -19.65 8.77
CA PHE A 325 4.11 -20.46 8.83
C PHE A 325 5.34 -19.60 9.18
N GLU A 326 6.31 -20.20 9.89
CA GLU A 326 7.56 -19.52 10.29
C GLU A 326 8.62 -19.60 9.19
N THR A 327 8.79 -20.78 8.59
CA THR A 327 9.79 -21.03 7.54
C THR A 327 9.13 -21.60 6.29
N ASP A 328 9.78 -21.46 5.15
CA ASP A 328 9.28 -21.96 3.86
C ASP A 328 9.07 -23.49 3.87
N ALA A 329 9.78 -24.22 4.75
CA ALA A 329 9.61 -25.67 4.93
C ALA A 329 8.25 -26.03 5.57
N ASP A 330 7.63 -25.09 6.29
CA ASP A 330 6.37 -25.32 7.01
C ASP A 330 5.13 -25.10 6.11
N ILE A 331 5.31 -24.60 4.88
CA ILE A 331 4.20 -24.27 3.96
C ILE A 331 3.30 -25.49 3.71
N ALA A 332 3.90 -26.65 3.43
CA ALA A 332 3.14 -27.86 3.12
C ALA A 332 2.29 -28.30 4.32
N ASP A 333 2.87 -28.29 5.51
CA ASP A 333 2.18 -28.70 6.75
C ASP A 333 1.04 -27.73 7.09
N CYS A 334 1.24 -26.41 6.91
CA CYS A 334 0.19 -25.43 7.12
C CYS A 334 -0.97 -25.59 6.12
N VAL A 335 -0.68 -25.79 4.84
CA VAL A 335 -1.72 -26.00 3.81
C VAL A 335 -2.51 -27.29 4.12
N LEU A 336 -1.82 -28.40 4.36
CA LEU A 336 -2.46 -29.68 4.66
C LEU A 336 -3.25 -29.62 5.95
N GLY A 337 -2.69 -29.03 7.01
CA GLY A 337 -3.35 -28.85 8.29
C GLY A 337 -4.62 -28.03 8.18
N TYR A 338 -4.61 -26.97 7.37
CA TYR A 338 -5.82 -26.17 7.10
C TYR A 338 -6.89 -26.97 6.34
N ILE A 339 -6.50 -27.65 5.27
CA ILE A 339 -7.43 -28.49 4.47
C ILE A 339 -8.08 -29.58 5.33
N GLU A 340 -7.33 -30.18 6.25
CA GLU A 340 -7.86 -31.26 7.07
C GLU A 340 -8.79 -30.80 8.21
N ASN A 341 -8.49 -29.64 8.81
CA ASN A 341 -9.14 -29.25 10.06
C ASN A 341 -10.14 -28.10 9.90
N GLN A 342 -10.00 -27.25 8.89
CA GLN A 342 -10.76 -26.00 8.77
C GLN A 342 -11.57 -25.88 7.48
N LEU A 343 -11.16 -26.53 6.39
CA LEU A 343 -11.87 -26.41 5.12
C LEU A 343 -13.29 -26.98 5.25
N GLY A 344 -14.29 -26.13 4.91
CA GLY A 344 -15.71 -26.46 5.08
C GLY A 344 -16.36 -25.88 6.34
N ASN A 345 -15.62 -25.09 7.17
CA ASN A 345 -16.16 -24.42 8.35
C ASN A 345 -16.66 -22.99 8.05
N GLU A 346 -17.42 -22.84 6.97
CA GLU A 346 -17.80 -21.55 6.37
C GLU A 346 -18.52 -20.59 7.33
N ALA A 347 -19.34 -21.11 8.25
CA ALA A 347 -20.14 -20.28 9.15
C ALA A 347 -19.27 -19.54 10.19
N GLU A 348 -18.23 -20.20 10.72
CA GLU A 348 -17.30 -19.58 11.67
C GLU A 348 -16.41 -18.56 10.97
N VAL A 349 -15.88 -18.91 9.79
CA VAL A 349 -15.11 -18.02 8.92
C VAL A 349 -15.89 -16.75 8.63
N SER A 350 -17.17 -16.88 8.25
CA SER A 350 -18.04 -15.74 7.90
C SER A 350 -18.20 -14.75 9.06
N ALA A 351 -18.49 -15.21 10.26
CA ALA A 351 -18.73 -14.35 11.43
C ALA A 351 -17.46 -13.54 11.82
N LEU A 352 -16.29 -14.19 11.80
CA LEU A 352 -15.02 -13.52 12.10
C LEU A 352 -14.61 -12.52 11.02
N GLN A 353 -14.88 -12.85 9.77
CA GLN A 353 -14.60 -11.93 8.66
C GLN A 353 -15.49 -10.70 8.71
N ASP A 354 -16.77 -10.82 9.07
CA ASP A 354 -17.66 -9.67 9.18
C ASP A 354 -17.18 -8.66 10.25
N GLN A 355 -16.60 -9.11 11.35
CA GLN A 355 -15.97 -8.23 12.33
C GLN A 355 -14.73 -7.53 11.76
N LEU A 356 -13.88 -8.29 11.07
CA LEU A 356 -12.67 -7.76 10.44
C LEU A 356 -12.99 -6.75 9.34
N LEU A 357 -14.04 -7.02 8.52
CA LEU A 357 -14.49 -6.14 7.45
C LEU A 357 -14.85 -4.74 7.93
N ALA A 358 -15.49 -4.64 9.11
CA ALA A 358 -15.84 -3.35 9.71
C ALA A 358 -14.59 -2.48 10.01
N GLU A 359 -13.42 -3.10 10.27
CA GLU A 359 -12.18 -2.40 10.58
C GLU A 359 -11.35 -2.03 9.35
N ILE A 360 -11.41 -2.87 8.31
CA ILE A 360 -10.54 -2.77 7.11
C ILE A 360 -11.29 -2.28 5.87
N SER A 361 -12.56 -1.90 5.98
CA SER A 361 -13.33 -1.40 4.83
C SER A 361 -12.74 -0.10 4.27
N SER A 362 -13.02 0.16 2.99
CA SER A 362 -12.66 1.43 2.36
C SER A 362 -13.31 2.63 3.06
N GLU A 363 -14.51 2.45 3.61
CA GLU A 363 -15.25 3.47 4.36
C GLU A 363 -14.51 3.88 5.61
N THR A 364 -14.17 2.91 6.47
CA THR A 364 -13.40 3.17 7.69
C THR A 364 -12.02 3.78 7.37
N PHE A 365 -11.39 3.36 6.28
CA PHE A 365 -10.13 3.94 5.83
C PHE A 365 -10.30 5.42 5.48
N GLY A 366 -11.30 5.76 4.66
CA GLY A 366 -11.57 7.14 4.26
C GLY A 366 -11.92 8.03 5.44
N GLU A 367 -12.78 7.57 6.35
CA GLU A 367 -13.17 8.30 7.58
C GLU A 367 -11.94 8.62 8.44
N ARG A 368 -11.06 7.65 8.71
CA ARG A 368 -9.83 7.85 9.49
C ARG A 368 -8.87 8.83 8.81
N ILE A 369 -8.81 8.82 7.49
CA ILE A 369 -7.99 9.78 6.72
C ILE A 369 -8.59 11.19 6.81
N VAL A 370 -9.92 11.34 6.71
CA VAL A 370 -10.62 12.61 6.86
C VAL A 370 -10.38 13.20 8.24
N ASP A 371 -10.54 12.42 9.31
CA ASP A 371 -10.22 12.85 10.67
C ASP A 371 -8.78 13.36 10.80
N PHE A 372 -7.84 12.70 10.12
CA PHE A 372 -6.45 13.13 10.16
C PHE A 372 -6.21 14.41 9.33
N TYR A 373 -6.91 14.58 8.22
CA TYR A 373 -6.87 15.83 7.46
C TYR A 373 -7.38 17.00 8.27
N GLU A 374 -8.51 16.84 8.96
CA GLU A 374 -9.09 17.87 9.83
C GLU A 374 -8.13 18.25 10.97
N ALA A 375 -7.55 17.27 11.62
CA ALA A 375 -6.55 17.51 12.65
C ALA A 375 -5.33 18.27 12.12
N ALA A 376 -4.84 17.92 10.93
CA ALA A 376 -3.70 18.58 10.28
C ALA A 376 -4.03 20.03 9.88
N ILE A 377 -5.23 20.27 9.33
CA ILE A 377 -5.67 21.61 8.94
C ILE A 377 -5.80 22.51 10.19
N ASN A 378 -6.46 22.02 11.22
CA ASN A 378 -6.65 22.76 12.48
C ASN A 378 -5.30 23.06 13.17
N GLY A 379 -4.41 22.07 13.25
CA GLY A 379 -3.07 22.20 13.83
C GLY A 379 -2.21 23.18 13.03
N TYR A 380 -2.29 23.17 11.71
CA TYR A 380 -1.53 24.09 10.84
C TYR A 380 -2.01 25.55 11.01
N GLN A 381 -3.31 25.79 11.07
CA GLN A 381 -3.90 27.11 11.33
C GLN A 381 -3.51 27.64 12.70
N TRP A 382 -3.63 26.80 13.73
CA TRP A 382 -3.24 27.14 15.10
C TRP A 382 -1.74 27.56 15.16
N ASN A 383 -0.84 26.80 14.53
CA ASN A 383 0.59 27.11 14.48
C ASN A 383 0.89 28.42 13.74
N GLN A 384 0.17 28.72 12.66
CA GLN A 384 0.32 30.00 11.94
C GLN A 384 -0.10 31.19 12.79
N GLU A 385 -1.24 31.12 13.46
CA GLU A 385 -1.74 32.17 14.33
C GLU A 385 -0.79 32.42 15.52
N HIS A 386 -0.33 31.34 16.15
CA HIS A 386 0.56 31.46 17.31
C HIS A 386 2.01 31.84 16.96
N SER A 387 2.51 31.43 15.79
CA SER A 387 3.82 31.89 15.32
C SER A 387 3.83 33.41 15.03
N HIS A 388 2.71 33.96 14.52
CA HIS A 388 2.55 35.40 14.38
C HIS A 388 2.54 36.14 15.74
N ASN A 389 1.86 35.58 16.71
CA ASN A 389 1.79 36.12 18.06
C ASN A 389 3.15 36.05 18.79
N ILE A 390 3.89 34.92 18.64
CA ILE A 390 5.23 34.76 19.22
C ILE A 390 6.22 35.70 18.54
N MET A 391 6.17 35.87 17.21
CA MET A 391 7.04 36.85 16.52
C MET A 391 6.71 38.31 16.89
N SER A 392 5.45 38.62 17.12
CA SER A 392 5.02 39.91 17.62
C SER A 392 5.53 40.15 19.05
N LEU A 393 5.43 39.13 19.91
CA LEU A 393 5.95 39.18 21.28
C LEU A 393 7.48 39.31 21.33
N MET A 394 8.21 38.57 20.45
CA MET A 394 9.66 38.69 20.33
C MET A 394 10.11 40.05 19.78
N LYS A 395 9.35 40.65 18.87
CA LYS A 395 9.59 42.04 18.43
C LYS A 395 9.40 43.03 19.56
N PHE A 396 8.33 42.88 20.34
CA PHE A 396 8.03 43.73 21.50
C PHE A 396 9.14 43.60 22.57
N LEU A 397 9.58 42.39 22.89
CA LEU A 397 10.66 42.15 23.85
C LEU A 397 12.02 42.67 23.36
N ARG A 398 12.33 42.64 22.04
CA ARG A 398 13.52 43.22 21.47
C ARG A 398 13.52 44.75 21.51
N LEU A 399 12.36 45.39 21.35
CA LEU A 399 12.20 46.82 21.46
C LEU A 399 12.43 47.27 22.91
N SER A 400 11.81 46.56 23.87
CA SER A 400 11.97 46.87 25.32
C SER A 400 13.40 46.63 25.82
N THR A 401 14.15 45.67 25.27
CA THR A 401 15.58 45.44 25.63
C THR A 401 16.51 46.46 24.99
N ASN A 402 16.13 47.09 23.90
CA ASN A 402 16.93 48.18 23.32
C ASN A 402 16.68 49.51 24.06
N GLU A 403 15.45 49.78 24.50
CA GLU A 403 15.15 50.95 25.32
C GLU A 403 15.88 50.90 26.68
N LEU A 404 16.00 49.74 27.33
CA LEU A 404 16.74 49.54 28.56
C LEU A 404 18.27 49.68 28.40
N LYS A 405 18.82 49.46 27.21
CA LYS A 405 20.25 49.69 26.93
C LYS A 405 20.60 51.13 26.62
N ASP A 406 19.65 51.92 26.14
CA ASP A 406 19.87 53.34 25.89
C ASP A 406 19.78 54.15 27.20
N GLU A 407 19.00 53.70 28.20
CA GLU A 407 18.94 54.32 29.53
C GLU A 407 20.20 53.98 30.41
N GLU A 408 20.91 52.87 30.17
CA GLU A 408 22.15 52.55 30.88
C GLU A 408 23.39 53.30 30.34
N ASN A 409 23.31 53.90 29.16
CA ASN A 409 24.41 54.66 28.57
C ASN A 409 24.34 56.18 28.80
N ASP A 410 23.30 56.69 29.47
CA ASP A 410 23.13 58.09 29.82
C ASP A 410 23.41 58.44 31.30
N HIS A 411 24.14 57.57 32.01
CA HIS A 411 24.59 57.83 33.38
C HIS A 411 26.13 57.75 33.53
#